data_2b04750eae76204c9b0129e5e45e5f98
#
_entry.id   2b04750eae76204c9b0129e5e45e5f98
#
_cell.length_a   1.000
_cell.length_b   1.000
_cell.length_c   1.000
_cell.angle_alpha   90.00
_cell.angle_beta   90.00
_cell.angle_gamma   90.00
#
_symmetry.space_group_name_H-M   'P 1'
#
loop_
_entity.id
_entity.type
_entity.pdbx_description
1 polymer ?
#
loop_
_entity_poly.entity_id
_entity_poly.type
_entity_poly.pdbx_seq_one_letter_code
_entity_poly.pdbx_strand_id
1 'polypeptide(L)'
;MKNKNKHFIEKIIDEHNNSGKFNNKVQTRFPPEPNGYLHIGHAKAICLNFNIAEEYNGKCNLRFDDTNPIAEEEEFVRSIQEDVKWLGFDWEDRLCFASDYFHQMYEYAIQLIQKDSAYVCELTTDEIKNTRGTLNEPGSESPYRNRSVDENLDLFKQMRSGEFENGSKTLRAKIDMGHPNMNMRDPVIYRILHAHHHRTKDECCLLYTSPSPRDRTRSRMPSSA
;
A
#
# COMPACT_ATOMS: atom_id res chain seq x y z
N MET A 1 31.12 20.07 19.98
CA MET A 1 29.94 19.42 19.31
C MET A 1 30.44 18.20 18.59
N LYS A 2 30.03 16.98 19.02
CA LYS A 2 30.46 15.74 18.35
C LYS A 2 29.82 15.72 16.95
N ASN A 3 30.69 15.63 15.94
CA ASN A 3 30.24 15.45 14.53
C ASN A 3 29.56 14.10 14.43
N LYS A 4 28.23 14.06 14.69
CA LYS A 4 27.42 12.87 14.59
C LYS A 4 27.35 12.55 13.10
N ASN A 5 27.88 11.43 12.66
CA ASN A 5 27.71 10.99 11.29
C ASN A 5 26.23 10.88 10.99
N LYS A 6 25.69 11.85 10.24
CA LYS A 6 24.28 11.88 9.88
C LYS A 6 23.91 10.67 9.04
N HIS A 7 22.79 10.07 9.37
CA HIS A 7 22.17 9.02 8.57
C HIS A 7 21.79 9.56 7.18
N PHE A 8 21.77 8.71 6.15
CA PHE A 8 21.47 9.17 4.78
C PHE A 8 20.10 9.87 4.65
N ILE A 9 19.10 9.46 5.44
CA ILE A 9 17.77 10.11 5.48
C ILE A 9 17.89 11.54 6.02
N GLU A 10 18.66 11.76 7.10
CA GLU A 10 18.89 13.09 7.67
C GLU A 10 19.59 14.01 6.66
N LYS A 11 20.54 13.48 5.87
CA LYS A 11 21.20 14.24 4.80
C LYS A 11 20.21 14.69 3.72
N ILE A 12 19.31 13.81 3.30
CA ILE A 12 18.25 14.13 2.31
C ILE A 12 17.29 15.19 2.88
N ILE A 13 16.90 15.07 4.15
CA ILE A 13 16.02 16.04 4.81
C ILE A 13 16.71 17.41 4.89
N ASP A 14 17.97 17.45 5.29
CA ASP A 14 18.76 18.69 5.35
C ASP A 14 18.86 19.36 3.97
N GLU A 15 19.12 18.59 2.93
CA GLU A 15 19.18 19.08 1.55
C GLU A 15 17.83 19.67 1.11
N HIS A 16 16.73 18.98 1.41
CA HIS A 16 15.38 19.46 1.12
C HIS A 16 15.04 20.74 1.92
N ASN A 17 15.39 20.80 3.19
CA ASN A 17 15.15 21.96 4.04
C ASN A 17 16.00 23.16 3.58
N ASN A 18 17.27 22.95 3.24
CA ASN A 18 18.14 24.00 2.73
C ASN A 18 17.68 24.58 1.39
N SER A 19 17.04 23.75 0.56
CA SER A 19 16.46 24.18 -0.73
C SER A 19 15.05 24.76 -0.60
N GLY A 20 14.47 24.79 0.61
CA GLY A 20 13.08 25.21 0.84
C GLY A 20 12.02 24.24 0.30
N LYS A 21 12.44 23.06 -0.14
CA LYS A 21 11.54 22.03 -0.63
C LYS A 21 10.56 21.60 0.50
N PHE A 22 9.29 21.43 0.17
CA PHE A 22 8.24 21.08 1.13
C PHE A 22 8.04 22.08 2.29
N ASN A 23 8.48 23.35 2.15
CA ASN A 23 8.35 24.38 3.17
C ASN A 23 8.91 23.96 4.55
N ASN A 24 10.00 23.23 4.57
CA ASN A 24 10.66 22.67 5.77
C ASN A 24 9.72 21.78 6.63
N LYS A 25 8.68 21.23 6.05
CA LYS A 25 7.78 20.29 6.74
C LYS A 25 8.32 18.89 6.62
N VAL A 26 8.68 18.30 7.75
CA VAL A 26 9.08 16.90 7.85
C VAL A 26 7.90 16.08 8.37
N GLN A 27 7.53 15.06 7.63
CA GLN A 27 6.48 14.14 8.03
C GLN A 27 6.92 12.71 7.76
N THR A 28 6.82 11.88 8.78
CA THR A 28 7.11 10.46 8.73
C THR A 28 5.86 9.64 9.02
N ARG A 29 5.95 8.34 8.86
CA ARG A 29 4.84 7.42 9.04
C ARG A 29 5.35 6.06 9.50
N PHE A 30 4.73 5.52 10.54
CA PHE A 30 4.82 4.10 10.85
C PHE A 30 3.52 3.42 10.39
N PRO A 31 3.55 2.58 9.33
CA PRO A 31 2.38 1.95 8.73
C PRO A 31 2.33 0.44 9.04
N PRO A 32 1.97 0.02 10.26
CA PRO A 32 1.86 -1.40 10.56
C PRO A 32 0.61 -2.03 9.94
N GLU A 33 0.72 -3.28 9.49
CA GLU A 33 -0.45 -4.15 9.27
C GLU A 33 -0.85 -4.77 10.60
N PRO A 34 -2.13 -4.70 11.04
CA PRO A 34 -2.57 -5.25 12.32
C PRO A 34 -2.86 -6.76 12.23
N ASN A 35 -1.87 -7.54 11.77
CA ASN A 35 -1.94 -8.97 11.51
C ASN A 35 -1.05 -9.81 12.43
N GLY A 36 -0.52 -9.21 13.50
CA GLY A 36 0.35 -9.87 14.48
C GLY A 36 1.03 -8.90 15.43
N TYR A 37 1.69 -9.46 16.44
CA TYR A 37 2.48 -8.69 17.41
C TYR A 37 3.76 -8.12 16.79
N LEU A 38 4.21 -6.99 17.34
CA LEU A 38 5.45 -6.36 16.88
C LEU A 38 6.67 -7.16 17.33
N HIS A 39 7.74 -7.04 16.57
CA HIS A 39 9.05 -7.60 16.89
C HIS A 39 10.12 -6.52 16.82
N ILE A 40 11.37 -6.85 17.18
CA ILE A 40 12.48 -5.89 17.25
C ILE A 40 12.72 -5.11 15.95
N GLY A 41 12.41 -5.70 14.80
CA GLY A 41 12.49 -5.01 13.51
C GLY A 41 11.49 -3.86 13.40
N HIS A 42 10.28 -4.04 13.93
CA HIS A 42 9.27 -2.99 14.01
C HIS A 42 9.69 -1.89 15.00
N ALA A 43 10.22 -2.25 16.17
CA ALA A 43 10.75 -1.27 17.13
C ALA A 43 11.82 -0.37 16.51
N LYS A 44 12.72 -0.93 15.71
CA LYS A 44 13.71 -0.14 14.96
C LYS A 44 13.04 0.86 13.98
N ALA A 45 12.00 0.43 13.27
CA ALA A 45 11.26 1.29 12.34
C ALA A 45 10.48 2.39 13.07
N ILE A 46 9.87 2.07 14.22
CA ILE A 46 9.18 3.04 15.09
C ILE A 46 10.18 4.10 15.54
N CYS A 47 11.27 3.70 16.19
CA CYS A 47 12.30 4.62 16.68
C CYS A 47 12.85 5.51 15.55
N LEU A 48 13.11 4.95 14.36
CA LEU A 48 13.59 5.72 13.23
C LEU A 48 12.60 6.81 12.79
N ASN A 49 11.32 6.45 12.63
CA ASN A 49 10.32 7.37 12.14
C ASN A 49 9.96 8.47 13.15
N PHE A 50 9.76 8.10 14.41
CA PHE A 50 9.42 9.06 15.45
C PHE A 50 10.59 9.97 15.80
N ASN A 51 11.81 9.44 15.99
CA ASN A 51 12.99 10.27 16.28
C ASN A 51 13.31 11.27 15.16
N ILE A 52 13.18 10.88 13.88
CA ILE A 52 13.34 11.82 12.78
C ILE A 52 12.29 12.94 12.85
N ALA A 53 11.02 12.60 13.12
CA ALA A 53 10.00 13.61 13.27
C ALA A 53 10.32 14.58 14.42
N GLU A 54 10.72 14.08 15.58
CA GLU A 54 11.09 14.90 16.74
C GLU A 54 12.32 15.78 16.45
N GLU A 55 13.40 15.22 15.87
CA GLU A 55 14.65 15.94 15.59
C GLU A 55 14.44 17.11 14.63
N TYR A 56 13.50 16.99 13.70
CA TYR A 56 13.20 18.04 12.72
C TYR A 56 11.92 18.84 13.04
N ASN A 57 11.41 18.78 14.26
CA ASN A 57 10.14 19.42 14.66
C ASN A 57 8.99 19.10 13.70
N GLY A 58 8.99 17.90 13.17
CA GLY A 58 8.02 17.38 12.24
C GLY A 58 6.90 16.58 12.94
N LYS A 59 6.20 15.76 12.15
CA LYS A 59 5.11 14.92 12.64
C LYS A 59 5.30 13.49 12.20
N CYS A 60 4.96 12.52 13.08
CA CYS A 60 4.87 11.11 12.71
C CYS A 60 3.43 10.63 12.82
N ASN A 61 2.91 10.02 11.76
CA ASN A 61 1.59 9.39 11.78
C ASN A 61 1.71 7.92 12.14
N LEU A 62 0.85 7.43 13.03
CA LEU A 62 0.57 6.00 13.17
C LEU A 62 -0.59 5.68 12.23
N ARG A 63 -0.30 4.99 11.12
CA ARG A 63 -1.31 4.65 10.13
C ARG A 63 -1.39 3.14 9.97
N PHE A 64 -2.45 2.54 10.46
CA PHE A 64 -2.73 1.14 10.21
C PHE A 64 -3.02 0.87 8.74
N ASP A 65 -2.32 -0.11 8.16
CA ASP A 65 -2.58 -0.61 6.82
C ASP A 65 -3.55 -1.80 6.92
N ASP A 66 -4.78 -1.48 7.32
CA ASP A 66 -5.87 -2.41 7.56
C ASP A 66 -6.65 -2.70 6.28
N THR A 67 -5.97 -3.27 5.29
CA THR A 67 -6.54 -3.54 3.96
C THR A 67 -6.88 -5.01 3.74
N ASN A 68 -6.49 -5.92 4.63
CA ASN A 68 -6.71 -7.35 4.51
C ASN A 68 -7.61 -7.90 5.65
N PRO A 69 -8.94 -7.94 5.46
CA PRO A 69 -9.87 -8.27 6.53
C PRO A 69 -9.75 -9.69 7.08
N ILE A 70 -9.06 -10.60 6.38
CA ILE A 70 -8.94 -12.00 6.81
C ILE A 70 -7.86 -12.17 7.90
N ALA A 71 -6.84 -11.30 7.90
CA ALA A 71 -5.66 -11.45 8.74
C ALA A 71 -5.57 -10.44 9.88
N GLU A 72 -6.52 -9.52 9.96
CA GLU A 72 -6.44 -8.34 10.84
C GLU A 72 -7.40 -8.44 12.01
N GLU A 73 -6.90 -8.16 13.22
CA GLU A 73 -7.65 -8.23 14.45
C GLU A 73 -7.48 -6.97 15.31
N GLU A 74 -8.55 -6.57 16.00
CA GLU A 74 -8.54 -5.42 16.93
C GLU A 74 -7.52 -5.57 18.05
N GLU A 75 -7.23 -6.80 18.47
CA GLU A 75 -6.22 -7.09 19.48
C GLU A 75 -4.85 -6.57 19.05
N PHE A 76 -4.45 -6.83 17.79
CA PHE A 76 -3.18 -6.34 17.28
C PHE A 76 -3.15 -4.83 17.13
N VAL A 77 -4.27 -4.20 16.76
CA VAL A 77 -4.37 -2.73 16.73
C VAL A 77 -4.07 -2.13 18.10
N ARG A 78 -4.63 -2.70 19.19
CA ARG A 78 -4.35 -2.23 20.55
C ARG A 78 -2.92 -2.51 21.00
N SER A 79 -2.44 -3.73 20.79
CA SER A 79 -1.07 -4.11 21.14
C SER A 79 -0.03 -3.22 20.47
N ILE A 80 -0.19 -2.93 19.17
CA ILE A 80 0.72 -2.05 18.44
C ILE A 80 0.72 -0.63 19.02
N GLN A 81 -0.44 -0.09 19.40
CA GLN A 81 -0.51 1.22 20.03
C GLN A 81 0.20 1.22 21.40
N GLU A 82 -0.01 0.19 22.21
CA GLU A 82 0.66 0.02 23.51
C GLU A 82 2.18 -0.08 23.35
N ASP A 83 2.66 -0.84 22.38
CA ASP A 83 4.09 -0.99 22.08
C ASP A 83 4.74 0.32 21.65
N VAL A 84 4.07 1.14 20.80
CA VAL A 84 4.57 2.46 20.41
C VAL A 84 4.68 3.39 21.61
N LYS A 85 3.67 3.40 22.48
CA LYS A 85 3.69 4.18 23.72
C LYS A 85 4.76 3.67 24.71
N TRP A 86 4.91 2.36 24.84
CA TRP A 86 5.95 1.76 25.68
C TRP A 86 7.37 2.13 25.23
N LEU A 87 7.58 2.29 23.92
CA LEU A 87 8.83 2.81 23.36
C LEU A 87 9.04 4.31 23.61
N GLY A 88 8.08 5.01 24.23
CA GLY A 88 8.17 6.41 24.62
C GLY A 88 7.64 7.39 23.56
N PHE A 89 6.95 6.91 22.52
CA PHE A 89 6.44 7.76 21.45
C PHE A 89 4.93 7.96 21.51
N ASP A 90 4.46 9.10 20.98
CA ASP A 90 3.05 9.41 20.85
C ASP A 90 2.76 9.96 19.44
N TRP A 91 1.64 9.55 18.89
CA TRP A 91 1.14 10.04 17.60
C TRP A 91 0.10 11.17 17.78
N GLU A 92 -0.30 11.50 19.01
CA GLU A 92 -1.32 12.51 19.36
C GLU A 92 -2.66 12.20 18.64
N ASP A 93 -3.13 13.14 17.78
CA ASP A 93 -4.33 13.03 16.95
C ASP A 93 -4.09 12.37 15.58
N ARG A 94 -2.89 11.85 15.32
CA ARG A 94 -2.46 11.35 14.01
C ARG A 94 -2.56 9.82 13.89
N LEU A 95 -3.59 9.24 14.50
CA LEU A 95 -3.99 7.86 14.28
C LEU A 95 -4.87 7.80 13.02
N CYS A 96 -4.47 7.01 12.04
CA CYS A 96 -5.19 6.84 10.79
C CYS A 96 -5.33 5.35 10.45
N PHE A 97 -6.36 5.02 9.70
CA PHE A 97 -6.56 3.68 9.15
C PHE A 97 -6.70 3.77 7.62
N ALA A 98 -6.17 2.80 6.89
CA ALA A 98 -6.35 2.76 5.45
C ALA A 98 -7.83 2.62 5.08
N SER A 99 -8.59 1.88 5.89
CA SER A 99 -10.03 1.70 5.72
C SER A 99 -10.85 2.99 5.77
N ASP A 100 -10.38 4.05 6.46
CA ASP A 100 -11.04 5.36 6.47
C ASP A 100 -11.11 6.00 5.08
N TYR A 101 -10.26 5.57 4.15
CA TYR A 101 -10.10 6.12 2.81
C TYR A 101 -10.64 5.21 1.70
N PHE A 102 -11.27 4.08 2.01
CA PHE A 102 -11.74 3.13 1.00
C PHE A 102 -12.69 3.76 -0.03
N HIS A 103 -13.62 4.60 0.42
CA HIS A 103 -14.50 5.32 -0.49
C HIS A 103 -13.71 6.24 -1.44
N GLN A 104 -12.78 7.02 -0.89
CA GLN A 104 -11.96 7.94 -1.69
C GLN A 104 -11.05 7.19 -2.67
N MET A 105 -10.47 6.07 -2.25
CA MET A 105 -9.66 5.21 -3.12
C MET A 105 -10.49 4.63 -4.27
N TYR A 106 -11.75 4.25 -4.00
CA TYR A 106 -12.68 3.80 -5.04
C TYR A 106 -12.98 4.90 -6.06
N GLU A 107 -13.24 6.12 -5.62
CA GLU A 107 -13.43 7.27 -6.50
C GLU A 107 -12.19 7.56 -7.38
N TYR A 108 -10.99 7.43 -6.81
CA TYR A 108 -9.76 7.54 -7.59
C TYR A 108 -9.61 6.41 -8.61
N ALA A 109 -10.04 5.19 -8.30
CA ALA A 109 -10.04 4.10 -9.26
C ALA A 109 -11.01 4.36 -10.43
N ILE A 110 -12.20 4.91 -10.15
CA ILE A 110 -13.14 5.38 -11.20
C ILE A 110 -12.47 6.43 -12.09
N GLN A 111 -11.78 7.41 -11.51
CA GLN A 111 -11.06 8.43 -12.29
C GLN A 111 -9.94 7.83 -13.16
N LEU A 112 -9.24 6.79 -12.67
CA LEU A 112 -8.23 6.08 -13.47
C LEU A 112 -8.87 5.38 -14.67
N ILE A 113 -10.02 4.72 -14.48
CA ILE A 113 -10.77 4.10 -15.58
C ILE A 113 -11.24 5.15 -16.59
N GLN A 114 -11.81 6.26 -16.13
CA GLN A 114 -12.26 7.36 -16.98
C GLN A 114 -11.13 7.98 -17.83
N LYS A 115 -9.89 7.97 -17.31
CA LYS A 115 -8.69 8.41 -18.01
C LYS A 115 -8.06 7.33 -18.90
N ASP A 116 -8.74 6.20 -19.05
CA ASP A 116 -8.19 5.00 -19.73
C ASP A 116 -6.84 4.53 -19.16
N SER A 117 -6.61 4.77 -17.86
CA SER A 117 -5.39 4.39 -17.14
C SER A 117 -5.56 3.14 -16.25
N ALA A 118 -6.75 2.54 -16.25
CA ALA A 118 -7.03 1.28 -15.58
C ALA A 118 -8.10 0.50 -16.34
N TYR A 119 -8.10 -0.83 -16.21
CA TYR A 119 -9.03 -1.73 -16.86
C TYR A 119 -9.37 -2.95 -16.00
N VAL A 120 -10.56 -3.49 -16.18
CA VAL A 120 -10.99 -4.74 -15.53
C VAL A 120 -10.44 -5.93 -16.32
N CYS A 121 -9.76 -6.83 -15.62
CA CYS A 121 -9.11 -8.01 -16.16
C CYS A 121 -9.74 -9.27 -15.57
N GLU A 122 -9.95 -10.28 -16.41
CA GLU A 122 -10.55 -11.57 -16.04
C GLU A 122 -9.53 -12.72 -16.04
N LEU A 123 -8.25 -12.39 -16.22
CA LEU A 123 -7.18 -13.37 -16.11
C LEU A 123 -7.06 -13.87 -14.67
N THR A 124 -6.82 -15.15 -14.53
CA THR A 124 -6.48 -15.79 -13.26
C THR A 124 -5.12 -15.28 -12.73
N THR A 125 -4.83 -15.51 -11.46
CA THR A 125 -3.56 -15.13 -10.84
C THR A 125 -2.35 -15.73 -11.57
N ASP A 126 -2.47 -16.98 -12.03
CA ASP A 126 -1.37 -17.65 -12.75
C ASP A 126 -1.20 -17.11 -14.16
N GLU A 127 -2.28 -16.79 -14.86
CA GLU A 127 -2.22 -16.15 -16.18
C GLU A 127 -1.60 -14.75 -16.08
N ILE A 128 -2.02 -13.94 -15.07
CA ILE A 128 -1.39 -12.62 -14.80
C ILE A 128 0.11 -12.76 -14.54
N LYS A 129 0.52 -13.79 -13.80
CA LYS A 129 1.92 -14.07 -13.48
C LYS A 129 2.72 -14.44 -14.74
N ASN A 130 2.13 -15.27 -15.61
CA ASN A 130 2.74 -15.68 -16.87
C ASN A 130 2.84 -14.52 -17.87
N THR A 131 1.80 -13.67 -17.98
CA THR A 131 1.81 -12.51 -18.86
C THR A 131 2.77 -11.40 -18.42
N ARG A 132 3.18 -11.38 -17.14
CA ARG A 132 4.07 -10.34 -16.59
C ARG A 132 5.50 -10.41 -17.16
N GLY A 133 5.92 -11.54 -17.74
CA GLY A 133 7.27 -11.76 -18.26
C GLY A 133 8.31 -12.02 -17.16
N THR A 134 9.57 -11.85 -17.50
CA THR A 134 10.71 -12.05 -16.62
C THR A 134 11.52 -10.76 -16.40
N LEU A 135 12.61 -10.81 -15.67
CA LEU A 135 13.52 -9.67 -15.51
C LEU A 135 14.17 -9.25 -16.84
N ASN A 136 14.37 -10.20 -17.73
CA ASN A 136 15.09 -10.02 -19.00
C ASN A 136 14.13 -9.93 -20.19
N GLU A 137 12.87 -10.32 -20.01
CA GLU A 137 11.87 -10.36 -21.06
C GLU A 137 10.68 -9.46 -20.69
N PRO A 138 10.19 -8.64 -21.61
CA PRO A 138 8.99 -7.83 -21.38
C PRO A 138 7.78 -8.75 -21.16
N GLY A 139 6.76 -8.20 -20.48
CA GLY A 139 5.47 -8.88 -20.40
C GLY A 139 4.64 -8.69 -21.66
N SER A 140 3.57 -9.46 -21.76
CA SER A 140 2.55 -9.35 -22.81
C SER A 140 1.29 -8.66 -22.28
N GLU A 141 0.60 -7.94 -23.14
CA GLU A 141 -0.66 -7.28 -22.78
C GLU A 141 -1.78 -8.29 -22.56
N SER A 142 -2.64 -8.00 -21.60
CA SER A 142 -3.87 -8.76 -21.38
C SER A 142 -4.86 -8.55 -22.54
N PRO A 143 -5.61 -9.57 -22.99
CA PRO A 143 -6.67 -9.40 -23.99
C PRO A 143 -7.77 -8.42 -23.55
N TYR A 144 -7.91 -8.17 -22.26
CA TYR A 144 -8.90 -7.25 -21.70
C TYR A 144 -8.41 -5.80 -21.60
N ARG A 145 -7.15 -5.54 -21.91
CA ARG A 145 -6.49 -4.23 -21.72
C ARG A 145 -7.12 -3.11 -22.55
N ASN A 146 -7.64 -3.45 -23.72
CA ASN A 146 -8.20 -2.49 -24.70
C ASN A 146 -9.75 -2.45 -24.67
N ARG A 147 -10.36 -2.93 -23.58
CA ARG A 147 -11.80 -2.82 -23.34
C ARG A 147 -12.19 -1.34 -23.21
N SER A 148 -13.38 -0.97 -23.66
CA SER A 148 -13.87 0.41 -23.59
C SER A 148 -13.96 0.94 -22.16
N VAL A 149 -13.86 2.27 -22.01
CA VAL A 149 -13.98 2.93 -20.69
C VAL A 149 -15.32 2.65 -20.04
N ASP A 150 -16.41 2.73 -20.82
CA ASP A 150 -17.78 2.52 -20.30
C ASP A 150 -17.99 1.09 -19.81
N GLU A 151 -17.51 0.10 -20.56
CA GLU A 151 -17.58 -1.30 -20.16
C GLU A 151 -16.74 -1.57 -18.88
N ASN A 152 -15.55 -0.99 -18.80
CA ASN A 152 -14.71 -1.09 -17.59
C ASN A 152 -15.38 -0.44 -16.37
N LEU A 153 -16.06 0.70 -16.53
CA LEU A 153 -16.81 1.36 -15.46
C LEU A 153 -17.97 0.50 -14.97
N ASP A 154 -18.73 -0.08 -15.87
CA ASP A 154 -19.88 -0.92 -15.51
C ASP A 154 -19.42 -2.20 -14.80
N LEU A 155 -18.40 -2.87 -15.32
CA LEU A 155 -17.80 -4.04 -14.67
C LEU A 155 -17.23 -3.70 -13.28
N PHE A 156 -16.57 -2.56 -13.13
CA PHE A 156 -16.01 -2.17 -11.83
C PHE A 156 -17.09 -1.85 -10.79
N LYS A 157 -18.22 -1.25 -11.20
CA LYS A 157 -19.40 -1.08 -10.34
C LYS A 157 -20.01 -2.42 -9.93
N GLN A 158 -20.14 -3.37 -10.86
CA GLN A 158 -20.63 -4.73 -10.58
C GLN A 158 -19.67 -5.51 -9.67
N MET A 159 -18.34 -5.30 -9.79
CA MET A 159 -17.38 -5.84 -8.83
C MET A 159 -17.65 -5.33 -7.41
N ARG A 160 -17.99 -4.04 -7.26
CA ARG A 160 -18.31 -3.45 -5.95
C ARG A 160 -19.61 -3.95 -5.37
N SER A 161 -20.63 -4.17 -6.21
CA SER A 161 -21.94 -4.68 -5.78
C SER A 161 -21.92 -6.17 -5.40
N GLY A 162 -20.80 -6.86 -5.63
CA GLY A 162 -20.65 -8.26 -5.25
C GLY A 162 -21.25 -9.25 -6.23
N GLU A 163 -21.48 -8.84 -7.48
CA GLU A 163 -22.09 -9.70 -8.51
C GLU A 163 -21.16 -10.82 -9.01
N PHE A 164 -19.87 -10.75 -8.66
CA PHE A 164 -18.87 -11.70 -9.15
C PHE A 164 -18.21 -12.47 -8.00
N GLU A 165 -17.78 -13.69 -8.27
CA GLU A 165 -17.08 -14.53 -7.32
C GLU A 165 -15.68 -14.00 -6.94
N ASN A 166 -15.19 -14.44 -5.78
CA ASN A 166 -13.85 -14.09 -5.30
C ASN A 166 -12.77 -14.39 -6.35
N GLY A 167 -11.96 -13.39 -6.65
CA GLY A 167 -10.81 -13.52 -7.54
C GLY A 167 -11.16 -13.66 -9.03
N SER A 168 -12.46 -13.68 -9.43
CA SER A 168 -12.86 -13.81 -10.83
C SER A 168 -12.48 -12.60 -11.69
N LYS A 169 -12.42 -11.42 -11.08
CA LYS A 169 -12.04 -10.17 -11.77
C LYS A 169 -11.10 -9.34 -10.90
N THR A 170 -10.23 -8.59 -11.57
CA THR A 170 -9.30 -7.64 -10.93
C THR A 170 -9.32 -6.32 -11.69
N LEU A 171 -9.15 -5.20 -10.99
CA LEU A 171 -8.82 -3.92 -11.64
C LEU A 171 -7.30 -3.81 -11.72
N ARG A 172 -6.77 -3.55 -12.92
CA ARG A 172 -5.33 -3.38 -13.18
C ARG A 172 -5.05 -1.98 -13.71
N ALA A 173 -3.94 -1.39 -13.27
CA ALA A 173 -3.46 -0.16 -13.89
C ALA A 173 -2.85 -0.45 -15.27
N LYS A 174 -3.00 0.48 -16.24
CA LYS A 174 -2.34 0.42 -17.54
C LYS A 174 -0.96 1.07 -17.42
N ILE A 175 0.06 0.26 -17.24
CA ILE A 175 1.48 0.68 -17.21
C ILE A 175 2.24 -0.14 -18.24
N ASP A 176 3.40 0.37 -18.68
CA ASP A 176 4.24 -0.31 -19.66
C ASP A 176 4.59 -1.73 -19.24
N MET A 177 4.23 -2.71 -20.05
CA MET A 177 4.55 -4.13 -19.84
C MET A 177 6.04 -4.44 -20.07
N GLY A 178 6.81 -3.52 -20.64
CA GLY A 178 8.26 -3.54 -20.71
C GLY A 178 8.98 -2.91 -19.52
N HIS A 179 8.25 -2.39 -18.52
CA HIS A 179 8.84 -1.69 -17.38
C HIS A 179 9.89 -2.54 -16.66
N PRO A 180 11.11 -2.00 -16.33
CA PRO A 180 12.19 -2.76 -15.70
C PRO A 180 11.79 -3.40 -14.36
N ASN A 181 10.94 -2.70 -13.58
CA ASN A 181 10.33 -3.28 -12.37
C ASN A 181 9.06 -4.04 -12.76
N MET A 182 9.13 -5.37 -12.67
CA MET A 182 7.99 -6.26 -12.97
C MET A 182 6.73 -5.94 -12.17
N ASN A 183 6.85 -5.40 -10.96
CA ASN A 183 5.70 -5.03 -10.13
C ASN A 183 4.93 -3.83 -10.70
N MET A 184 5.53 -3.09 -11.62
CA MET A 184 4.91 -1.96 -12.32
C MET A 184 4.30 -2.34 -13.67
N ARG A 185 4.36 -3.63 -14.08
CA ARG A 185 3.77 -4.12 -15.33
C ARG A 185 2.30 -4.46 -15.11
N ASP A 186 1.42 -3.55 -15.46
CA ASP A 186 -0.03 -3.62 -15.25
C ASP A 186 -0.40 -4.23 -13.86
N PRO A 187 -0.04 -3.57 -12.76
CA PRO A 187 -0.28 -4.09 -11.41
C PRO A 187 -1.77 -4.17 -11.10
N VAL A 188 -2.14 -5.16 -10.29
CA VAL A 188 -3.47 -5.26 -9.71
C VAL A 188 -3.63 -4.19 -8.63
N ILE A 189 -4.69 -3.37 -8.72
CA ILE A 189 -5.06 -2.35 -7.72
C ILE A 189 -6.29 -2.76 -6.91
N TYR A 190 -7.23 -3.50 -7.50
CA TYR A 190 -8.36 -4.08 -6.79
C TYR A 190 -8.60 -5.52 -7.20
N ARG A 191 -9.05 -6.33 -6.25
CA ARG A 191 -9.56 -7.69 -6.47
C ARG A 191 -10.84 -7.90 -5.67
N ILE A 192 -11.69 -8.82 -6.12
CA ILE A 192 -12.90 -9.18 -5.41
C ILE A 192 -12.55 -10.12 -4.26
N LEU A 193 -13.00 -9.76 -3.06
CA LEU A 193 -12.93 -10.58 -1.86
C LEU A 193 -14.17 -10.33 -0.99
N HIS A 194 -15.04 -11.32 -0.89
CA HIS A 194 -16.18 -11.30 0.03
C HIS A 194 -15.70 -11.71 1.42
N ALA A 195 -15.35 -10.71 2.24
CA ALA A 195 -14.90 -10.91 3.61
C ALA A 195 -15.39 -9.79 4.49
N HIS A 196 -15.73 -10.14 5.73
CA HIS A 196 -16.10 -9.17 6.76
C HIS A 196 -14.87 -8.39 7.24
N HIS A 197 -14.90 -7.08 7.10
CA HIS A 197 -13.83 -6.20 7.60
C HIS A 197 -14.18 -5.70 9.00
N HIS A 198 -13.24 -5.75 9.94
CA HIS A 198 -13.47 -5.42 11.35
C HIS A 198 -14.01 -3.99 11.57
N ARG A 199 -13.69 -3.02 10.69
CA ARG A 199 -14.18 -1.63 10.78
C ARG A 199 -15.29 -1.29 9.80
N THR A 200 -15.17 -1.66 8.53
CA THR A 200 -16.14 -1.31 7.48
C THR A 200 -17.20 -2.38 7.28
N LYS A 201 -17.12 -3.50 7.99
CA LYS A 201 -18.07 -4.62 7.93
C LYS A 201 -18.17 -5.18 6.51
N ASP A 202 -19.40 -5.30 5.99
CA ASP A 202 -19.68 -5.90 4.68
C ASP A 202 -19.87 -4.84 3.57
N GLU A 203 -19.45 -3.60 3.81
CA GLU A 203 -19.71 -2.49 2.90
C GLU A 203 -18.99 -2.59 1.56
N CYS A 204 -17.96 -3.42 1.43
CA CYS A 204 -17.17 -3.48 0.20
C CYS A 204 -16.65 -4.88 -0.11
N CYS A 205 -17.05 -5.43 -1.25
CA CYS A 205 -16.51 -6.68 -1.80
C CYS A 205 -15.17 -6.48 -2.53
N LEU A 206 -14.56 -5.29 -2.44
CA LEU A 206 -13.32 -4.95 -3.12
C LEU A 206 -12.16 -4.83 -2.14
N LEU A 207 -11.19 -5.72 -2.27
CA LEU A 207 -9.92 -5.61 -1.58
C LEU A 207 -8.97 -4.70 -2.37
N TYR A 208 -8.56 -3.60 -1.75
CA TYR A 208 -7.51 -2.72 -2.28
C TYR A 208 -6.14 -3.39 -2.12
N THR A 209 -5.34 -3.34 -3.17
CA THR A 209 -3.95 -3.78 -3.14
C THR A 209 -3.05 -2.61 -3.52
N SER A 210 -2.14 -2.23 -2.62
CA SER A 210 -1.13 -1.21 -2.94
C SER A 210 0.05 -1.88 -3.64
N PRO A 211 0.26 -1.67 -4.94
CA PRO A 211 1.46 -2.15 -5.61
C PRO A 211 2.66 -1.37 -5.08
N SER A 212 3.47 -2.02 -4.25
CA SER A 212 4.68 -1.40 -3.70
C SER A 212 5.93 -2.05 -4.28
N PRO A 213 6.92 -1.26 -4.74
CA PRO A 213 8.24 -1.78 -5.11
C PRO A 213 8.93 -2.54 -3.97
N ARG A 214 8.48 -2.33 -2.72
CA ARG A 214 9.04 -2.97 -1.53
C ARG A 214 8.58 -4.41 -1.33
N ASP A 215 7.44 -4.80 -1.90
CA ASP A 215 6.90 -6.17 -1.72
C ASP A 215 7.85 -7.25 -2.27
N ARG A 216 8.73 -6.88 -3.18
CA ARG A 216 9.74 -7.76 -3.75
C ARG A 216 10.93 -8.03 -2.83
N THR A 217 11.22 -7.16 -1.87
CA THR A 217 12.37 -7.31 -0.97
C THR A 217 12.09 -8.22 0.21
N ARG A 218 10.82 -8.39 0.59
CA ARG A 218 10.42 -9.30 1.67
C ARG A 218 10.60 -10.77 1.34
N SER A 219 10.56 -11.17 0.06
CA SER A 219 10.68 -12.58 -0.36
C SER A 219 12.13 -13.08 -0.51
N ARG A 220 13.14 -12.25 -0.24
CA ARG A 220 14.56 -12.56 -0.42
C ARG A 220 15.42 -12.50 0.84
N MET A 221 14.83 -12.47 2.03
CA MET A 221 15.59 -12.82 3.22
C MET A 221 15.77 -14.35 3.21
N PRO A 222 16.99 -14.90 3.05
CA PRO A 222 17.20 -16.29 3.32
C PRO A 222 16.83 -16.51 4.79
N SER A 223 16.00 -17.51 5.05
CA SER A 223 15.89 -18.09 6.39
C SER A 223 17.28 -18.62 6.74
N SER A 224 18.12 -17.77 7.29
CA SER A 224 19.35 -18.23 7.92
C SER A 224 18.97 -18.86 9.24
N ALA A 225 19.31 -20.13 9.33
CA ALA A 225 19.29 -21.01 10.46
C ALA A 225 19.64 -20.37 11.79
#